data_ef63ce143ae3fddd798e0082947fac3a
#
_entry.id   ef63ce143ae3fddd798e0082947fac3a
#
_cell.length_a   1.000
_cell.length_b   1.000
_cell.length_c   1.000
_cell.angle_alpha   90.00
_cell.angle_beta   90.00
_cell.angle_gamma   90.00
#
_symmetry.space_group_name_H-M   'P 1'
#
loop_
_entity.id
_entity.type
_entity.pdbx_description
1 polymer ?
#
loop_
_entity_poly.entity_id
_entity_poly.type
_entity_poly.pdbx_seq_one_letter_code
_entity_poly.pdbx_strand_id
1 'polypeptide(L)'
;MKIDIKGRNVSVTDEVRMHAERRLDKVARQVSEFARVEIEVFKEPNPRVSDCHVAEATLYLKGTTLRARDRSPEMLHSLNLIVDELARQVKRYRDKRRHRREARVAAARGRRAAEVARTIEAPVVELPAIGLPAT
;
A
#
# COMPACT_ATOMS: atom_id res chain seq x y z
N MET A 1 1.59 -3.78 -13.37
CA MET A 1 1.32 -4.88 -12.41
C MET A 1 1.14 -6.18 -13.16
N LYS A 2 1.84 -7.21 -12.73
CA LYS A 2 1.70 -8.54 -13.31
C LYS A 2 0.62 -9.32 -12.56
N ILE A 3 -0.28 -9.98 -13.28
CA ILE A 3 -1.41 -10.72 -12.72
C ILE A 3 -1.27 -12.19 -13.10
N ASP A 4 -1.21 -13.06 -12.09
CA ASP A 4 -1.20 -14.50 -12.26
C ASP A 4 -2.45 -15.09 -11.59
N ILE A 5 -3.22 -15.91 -12.32
CA ILE A 5 -4.44 -16.52 -11.81
C ILE A 5 -4.33 -18.03 -11.93
N LYS A 6 -4.56 -18.73 -10.83
CA LYS A 6 -4.53 -20.20 -10.77
C LYS A 6 -5.85 -20.73 -10.24
N GLY A 7 -6.27 -21.88 -10.73
CA GLY A 7 -7.46 -22.59 -10.24
C GLY A 7 -7.07 -23.89 -9.54
N ARG A 8 -7.75 -24.18 -8.43
CA ARG A 8 -7.65 -25.46 -7.73
C ARG A 8 -9.05 -26.07 -7.62
N ASN A 9 -9.25 -27.28 -8.13
CA ASN A 9 -10.57 -27.93 -8.25
C ASN A 9 -11.59 -27.11 -9.05
N VAL A 10 -11.14 -26.16 -9.83
CA VAL A 10 -11.97 -25.32 -10.68
C VAL A 10 -11.11 -24.79 -11.83
N SER A 11 -11.69 -24.70 -13.01
CA SER A 11 -11.00 -24.16 -14.18
C SER A 11 -11.08 -22.64 -14.18
N VAL A 12 -9.96 -21.99 -14.49
CA VAL A 12 -9.94 -20.55 -14.73
C VAL A 12 -10.39 -20.29 -16.15
N THR A 13 -11.64 -19.82 -16.30
CA THR A 13 -12.20 -19.47 -17.60
C THR A 13 -11.70 -18.10 -18.06
N ASP A 14 -11.85 -17.80 -19.36
CA ASP A 14 -11.52 -16.47 -19.88
C ASP A 14 -12.38 -15.40 -19.22
N GLU A 15 -13.64 -15.71 -18.90
CA GLU A 15 -14.53 -14.79 -18.18
C GLU A 15 -13.98 -14.43 -16.80
N VAL A 16 -13.53 -15.42 -16.04
CA VAL A 16 -12.93 -15.21 -14.72
C VAL A 16 -11.67 -14.37 -14.84
N ARG A 17 -10.81 -14.69 -15.80
CA ARG A 17 -9.57 -13.95 -16.04
C ARG A 17 -9.83 -12.50 -16.41
N MET A 18 -10.71 -12.26 -17.36
CA MET A 18 -11.06 -10.91 -17.80
C MET A 18 -11.71 -10.10 -16.68
N HIS A 19 -12.57 -10.73 -15.91
CA HIS A 19 -13.22 -10.09 -14.77
C HIS A 19 -12.20 -9.65 -13.71
N ALA A 20 -11.29 -10.55 -13.37
CA ALA A 20 -10.23 -10.26 -12.41
C ALA A 20 -9.32 -9.12 -12.90
N GLU A 21 -8.89 -9.16 -14.16
CA GLU A 21 -8.04 -8.11 -14.74
C GLU A 21 -8.73 -6.75 -14.73
N ARG A 22 -10.01 -6.72 -15.10
CA ARG A 22 -10.81 -5.51 -15.12
C ARG A 22 -10.95 -4.91 -13.72
N ARG A 23 -11.25 -5.74 -12.74
CA ARG A 23 -11.43 -5.30 -11.36
C ARG A 23 -10.11 -4.88 -10.72
N LEU A 24 -9.02 -5.54 -11.03
CA LEU A 24 -7.70 -5.21 -10.51
C LEU A 24 -7.11 -3.93 -11.10
N ASP A 25 -7.69 -3.39 -12.17
CA ASP A 25 -7.20 -2.17 -12.78
C ASP A 25 -7.14 -1.01 -11.78
N LYS A 26 -8.13 -0.88 -10.91
CA LYS A 26 -8.13 0.16 -9.86
C LYS A 26 -6.98 -0.01 -8.85
N VAL A 27 -6.57 -1.25 -8.59
CA VAL A 27 -5.42 -1.54 -7.73
C VAL A 27 -4.12 -1.27 -8.48
N ALA A 28 -4.06 -1.66 -9.75
CA ALA A 28 -2.89 -1.46 -10.59
C ALA A 28 -2.50 0.03 -10.72
N ARG A 29 -3.48 0.91 -10.75
CA ARG A 29 -3.25 2.36 -10.82
C ARG A 29 -2.62 2.95 -9.56
N GLN A 30 -2.70 2.25 -8.45
CA GLN A 30 -2.25 2.73 -7.15
C GLN A 30 -0.93 2.14 -6.70
N VAL A 31 -0.37 1.20 -7.46
CA VAL A 31 0.86 0.50 -7.13
C VAL A 31 1.87 0.65 -8.25
N SER A 32 3.13 0.28 -7.97
CA SER A 32 4.19 0.29 -8.97
C SER A 32 3.88 -0.69 -10.11
N GLU A 33 4.35 -0.37 -11.32
CA GLU A 33 4.27 -1.30 -12.46
C GLU A 33 5.00 -2.61 -12.21
N PHE A 34 5.95 -2.64 -11.27
CA PHE A 34 6.70 -3.84 -10.88
C PHE A 34 5.98 -4.69 -9.84
N ALA A 35 4.83 -4.23 -9.33
CA ALA A 35 4.03 -5.01 -8.42
C ALA A 35 3.47 -6.27 -9.09
N ARG A 36 3.29 -7.32 -8.31
CA ARG A 36 2.75 -8.59 -8.80
C ARG A 36 1.62 -9.04 -7.90
N VAL A 37 0.54 -9.52 -8.50
CA VAL A 37 -0.56 -10.14 -7.78
C VAL A 37 -0.75 -11.58 -8.23
N GLU A 38 -0.87 -12.47 -7.29
CA GLU A 38 -1.22 -13.87 -7.52
C GLU A 38 -2.62 -14.11 -6.97
N ILE A 39 -3.50 -14.64 -7.82
CA ILE A 39 -4.86 -15.01 -7.42
C ILE A 39 -5.01 -16.51 -7.54
N GLU A 40 -5.50 -17.13 -6.48
CA GLU A 40 -5.90 -18.52 -6.48
C GLU A 40 -7.39 -18.60 -6.27
N VAL A 41 -8.09 -19.28 -7.19
CA VAL A 41 -9.51 -19.56 -7.09
C VAL A 41 -9.69 -21.04 -6.81
N PHE A 42 -10.62 -21.35 -5.93
CA PHE A 42 -10.77 -22.70 -5.41
C PHE A 42 -12.25 -22.97 -5.19
N LYS A 43 -12.68 -24.18 -5.54
CA LYS A 43 -14.04 -24.63 -5.26
C LYS A 43 -14.01 -25.64 -4.12
N GLU A 44 -14.74 -25.33 -3.05
CA GLU A 44 -14.90 -26.24 -1.92
C GLU A 44 -15.67 -27.49 -2.36
N PRO A 45 -15.10 -28.71 -2.24
CA PRO A 45 -15.76 -29.92 -2.70
C PRO A 45 -16.92 -30.38 -1.80
N ASN A 46 -17.04 -29.87 -0.58
CA ASN A 46 -18.11 -30.24 0.32
C ASN A 46 -19.45 -29.64 -0.12
N PRO A 47 -20.46 -30.46 -0.52
CA PRO A 47 -21.72 -29.93 -1.01
C PRO A 47 -22.58 -29.23 0.04
N ARG A 48 -22.25 -29.39 1.32
CA ARG A 48 -22.95 -28.70 2.42
C ARG A 48 -22.51 -27.26 2.61
N VAL A 49 -21.40 -26.87 2.00
CA VAL A 49 -20.90 -25.49 2.08
C VAL A 49 -21.51 -24.67 0.95
N SER A 50 -22.35 -23.70 1.31
CA SER A 50 -22.98 -22.80 0.35
C SER A 50 -21.99 -21.81 -0.27
N ASP A 51 -21.05 -21.30 0.53
CA ASP A 51 -20.00 -20.39 0.08
C ASP A 51 -18.82 -21.20 -0.47
N CYS A 52 -19.06 -21.93 -1.56
CA CYS A 52 -18.11 -22.91 -2.08
C CYS A 52 -17.02 -22.31 -2.97
N HIS A 53 -17.18 -21.09 -3.45
CA HIS A 53 -16.19 -20.43 -4.30
C HIS A 53 -15.30 -19.53 -3.46
N VAL A 54 -14.06 -19.97 -3.26
CA VAL A 54 -13.05 -19.25 -2.48
C VAL A 54 -12.09 -18.58 -3.43
N ALA A 55 -11.78 -17.32 -3.16
CA ALA A 55 -10.74 -16.59 -3.87
C ALA A 55 -9.72 -16.06 -2.86
N GLU A 56 -8.46 -16.17 -3.21
CA GLU A 56 -7.36 -15.64 -2.42
C GLU A 56 -6.43 -14.86 -3.33
N ALA A 57 -6.04 -13.68 -2.91
CA ALA A 57 -5.10 -12.84 -3.62
C ALA A 57 -3.93 -12.47 -2.75
N THR A 58 -2.75 -12.51 -3.34
CA THR A 58 -1.51 -12.05 -2.69
C THR A 58 -0.89 -10.99 -3.58
N LEU A 59 -0.74 -9.80 -3.04
CA LEU A 59 -0.13 -8.68 -3.75
C LEU A 59 1.27 -8.44 -3.20
N TYR A 60 2.27 -8.58 -4.05
CA TYR A 60 3.67 -8.36 -3.71
C TYR A 60 4.07 -6.93 -4.05
N LEU A 61 4.36 -6.16 -3.03
CA LEU A 61 4.87 -4.80 -3.14
C LEU A 61 6.32 -4.76 -2.65
N LYS A 62 7.01 -3.68 -2.93
CA LYS A 62 8.38 -3.51 -2.43
C LYS A 62 8.38 -3.43 -0.90
N GLY A 63 8.97 -4.44 -0.26
CA GLY A 63 9.11 -4.48 1.19
C GLY A 63 7.87 -4.91 1.96
N THR A 64 6.76 -5.25 1.28
CA THR A 64 5.56 -5.73 1.96
C THR A 64 4.73 -6.63 1.07
N THR A 65 3.91 -7.46 1.68
CA THR A 65 2.98 -8.36 1.00
C THR A 65 1.59 -8.18 1.60
N LEU A 66 0.60 -7.97 0.74
CA LEU A 66 -0.78 -7.82 1.15
C LEU A 66 -1.57 -9.05 0.71
N ARG A 67 -2.48 -9.53 1.56
CA ARG A 67 -3.30 -10.70 1.27
C ARG A 67 -4.76 -10.40 1.51
N ALA A 68 -5.61 -10.99 0.67
CA ALA A 68 -7.05 -10.96 0.84
C ALA A 68 -7.60 -12.33 0.50
N ARG A 69 -8.56 -12.79 1.27
CA ARG A 69 -9.25 -14.05 1.05
C ARG A 69 -10.73 -13.87 1.38
N ASP A 70 -11.57 -14.37 0.50
CA ASP A 70 -13.00 -14.34 0.73
C ASP A 70 -13.69 -15.49 -0.01
N ARG A 71 -14.93 -15.73 0.33
CA ARG A 71 -15.72 -16.79 -0.25
C ARG A 71 -17.17 -16.36 -0.46
N SER A 72 -17.82 -16.93 -1.44
CA SER A 72 -19.23 -16.69 -1.73
C SER A 72 -19.80 -17.85 -2.55
N PRO A 73 -21.12 -17.87 -2.81
CA PRO A 73 -21.71 -18.85 -3.71
C PRO A 73 -21.32 -18.69 -5.17
N GLU A 74 -20.75 -17.55 -5.56
CA GLU A 74 -20.37 -17.25 -6.95
C GLU A 74 -18.90 -16.82 -7.02
N MET A 75 -18.17 -17.38 -8.01
CA MET A 75 -16.73 -17.08 -8.18
C MET A 75 -16.48 -15.60 -8.49
N LEU A 76 -17.27 -15.00 -9.38
CA LEU A 76 -17.08 -13.60 -9.74
C LEU A 76 -17.32 -12.68 -8.55
N HIS A 77 -18.28 -13.02 -7.70
CA HIS A 77 -18.53 -12.26 -6.47
C HIS A 77 -17.37 -12.37 -5.48
N SER A 78 -16.83 -13.59 -5.32
CA SER A 78 -15.64 -13.80 -4.47
C SER A 78 -14.45 -12.97 -4.96
N LEU A 79 -14.25 -12.90 -6.27
CA LEU A 79 -13.20 -12.05 -6.86
C LEU A 79 -13.43 -10.58 -6.55
N ASN A 80 -14.66 -10.10 -6.65
CA ASN A 80 -15.00 -8.73 -6.30
C ASN A 80 -14.64 -8.41 -4.84
N LEU A 81 -14.97 -9.33 -3.93
CA LEU A 81 -14.69 -9.16 -2.50
C LEU A 81 -13.19 -9.05 -2.22
N ILE A 82 -12.39 -9.93 -2.80
CA ILE A 82 -10.93 -9.88 -2.57
C ILE A 82 -10.28 -8.65 -3.20
N VAL A 83 -10.75 -8.22 -4.36
CA VAL A 83 -10.22 -7.01 -5.01
C VAL A 83 -10.55 -5.77 -4.18
N ASP A 84 -11.76 -5.68 -3.65
CA ASP A 84 -12.17 -4.57 -2.79
C ASP A 84 -11.34 -4.54 -1.50
N GLU A 85 -11.07 -5.71 -0.91
CA GLU A 85 -10.21 -5.81 0.27
C GLU A 85 -8.77 -5.41 -0.04
N LEU A 86 -8.22 -5.88 -1.16
CA LEU A 86 -6.88 -5.45 -1.59
C LEU A 86 -6.83 -3.94 -1.80
N ALA A 87 -7.84 -3.35 -2.40
CA ALA A 87 -7.90 -1.91 -2.62
C ALA A 87 -7.88 -1.14 -1.30
N ARG A 88 -8.60 -1.61 -0.28
CA ARG A 88 -8.56 -1.04 1.07
C ARG A 88 -7.18 -1.15 1.70
N GLN A 89 -6.54 -2.31 1.59
CA GLN A 89 -5.21 -2.55 2.13
C GLN A 89 -4.16 -1.69 1.43
N VAL A 90 -4.23 -1.55 0.12
CA VAL A 90 -3.34 -0.69 -0.66
C VAL A 90 -3.48 0.77 -0.24
N LYS A 91 -4.70 1.23 -0.05
CA LYS A 91 -4.93 2.60 0.43
C LYS A 91 -4.30 2.82 1.80
N ARG A 92 -4.50 1.90 2.74
CA ARG A 92 -3.87 1.98 4.07
C ARG A 92 -2.34 1.97 3.99
N TYR A 93 -1.78 1.12 3.14
CA TYR A 93 -0.34 1.05 2.92
C TYR A 93 0.22 2.37 2.36
N ARG A 94 -0.46 2.97 1.38
CA ARG A 94 -0.06 4.25 0.80
C ARG A 94 -0.15 5.38 1.81
N ASP A 95 -1.21 5.42 2.60
CA ASP A 95 -1.40 6.43 3.63
C ASP A 95 -0.32 6.32 4.71
N LYS A 96 -0.02 5.11 5.17
CA LYS A 96 1.07 4.86 6.11
C LYS A 96 2.41 5.32 5.56
N ARG A 97 2.70 5.01 4.30
CA ARG A 97 3.95 5.40 3.65
C ARG A 97 4.07 6.92 3.52
N ARG A 98 2.97 7.58 3.18
CA ARG A 98 2.90 9.04 3.11
C ARG A 98 3.13 9.68 4.47
N HIS A 99 2.50 9.19 5.52
CA HIS A 99 2.70 9.68 6.89
C HIS A 99 4.14 9.53 7.34
N ARG A 100 4.78 8.42 7.06
CA ARG A 100 6.21 8.23 7.37
C ARG A 100 7.08 9.24 6.65
N ARG A 101 6.80 9.50 5.38
CA ARG A 101 7.53 10.49 4.59
C ARG A 101 7.35 11.88 5.16
N GLU A 102 6.14 12.28 5.46
CA GLU A 102 5.83 13.59 6.05
C GLU A 102 6.51 13.74 7.41
N ALA A 103 6.48 12.72 8.25
CA ALA A 103 7.14 12.74 9.55
C ALA A 103 8.66 12.89 9.41
N ARG A 104 9.29 12.22 8.44
CA ARG A 104 10.73 12.37 8.18
C ARG A 104 11.07 13.79 7.72
N VAL A 105 10.27 14.35 6.83
CA VAL A 105 10.46 15.70 6.32
C VAL A 105 10.29 16.72 7.46
N ALA A 106 9.27 16.57 8.29
CA ALA A 106 9.05 17.44 9.43
C ALA A 106 10.19 17.36 10.44
N ALA A 107 10.68 16.16 10.74
CA ALA A 107 11.82 15.97 11.63
C ALA A 107 13.10 16.60 11.06
N ALA A 108 13.36 16.45 9.77
CA ALA A 108 14.51 17.06 9.11
C ALA A 108 14.42 18.59 9.12
N ARG A 109 13.26 19.16 8.89
CA ARG A 109 13.02 20.59 8.96
C ARG A 109 13.23 21.13 10.38
N GLY A 110 12.75 20.41 11.39
CA GLY A 110 12.96 20.77 12.79
C GLY A 110 14.43 20.80 13.18
N ARG A 111 15.19 19.80 12.79
CA ARG A 111 16.64 19.74 13.03
C ARG A 111 17.36 20.90 12.35
N ARG A 112 17.03 21.19 11.10
CA ARG A 112 17.64 22.28 10.34
C ARG A 112 17.34 23.63 10.97
N ALA A 113 16.11 23.86 11.40
CA ALA A 113 15.74 25.10 12.09
C ALA A 113 16.51 25.28 13.42
N ALA A 114 16.71 24.21 14.17
CA ALA A 114 17.48 24.25 15.40
C ALA A 114 18.95 24.60 15.17
N GLU A 115 19.55 24.05 14.11
CA GLU A 115 20.93 24.39 13.74
C GLU A 115 21.09 25.87 13.33
N VAL A 116 20.17 26.39 12.55
CA VAL A 116 20.17 27.79 12.13
C VAL A 116 20.03 28.70 13.32
N ALA A 117 19.14 28.38 14.26
CA ALA A 117 18.98 29.19 15.49
C ALA A 117 20.27 29.24 16.31
N ARG A 118 20.99 28.14 16.46
CA ARG A 118 22.27 28.11 17.17
C ARG A 118 23.31 28.95 16.45
N THR A 119 23.37 28.90 15.15
CA THR A 119 24.32 29.64 14.34
C THR A 119 24.07 31.16 14.44
N ILE A 120 22.82 31.59 14.49
CA ILE A 120 22.44 32.99 14.60
C ILE A 120 22.77 33.56 15.98
N GLU A 121 22.59 32.81 17.06
CA GLU A 121 22.84 33.26 18.43
C GLU A 121 24.32 33.53 18.70
N ALA A 122 25.21 32.75 18.13
CA ALA A 122 26.64 32.90 18.38
C ALA A 122 27.22 34.27 17.95
N PRO A 123 26.88 34.80 16.76
CA PRO A 123 27.36 36.12 16.36
C PRO A 123 26.78 37.28 17.17
N VAL A 124 25.54 37.14 17.61
CA VAL A 124 24.82 38.19 18.34
C VAL A 124 25.48 38.50 19.70
N VAL A 125 26.02 37.51 20.35
CA VAL A 125 26.67 37.67 21.66
C VAL A 125 27.90 38.55 21.59
N GLU A 126 28.61 38.60 20.51
CA GLU A 126 29.83 39.40 20.34
C GLU A 126 29.55 40.87 20.05
N LEU A 127 28.44 41.21 19.49
CA LEU A 127 28.08 42.55 19.08
C LEU A 127 28.07 43.59 20.24
N PRO A 128 27.52 43.25 21.40
CA PRO A 128 27.52 44.21 22.52
C PRO A 128 28.91 44.65 22.98
N ALA A 129 29.88 43.76 22.88
CA ALA A 129 31.24 44.06 23.27
C ALA A 129 31.90 45.13 22.39
N ILE A 130 31.47 45.20 21.13
CA ILE A 130 32.02 46.14 20.16
C ILE A 130 31.55 47.59 20.43
N GLY A 131 30.38 47.74 20.97
CA GLY A 131 29.77 49.05 21.20
C GLY A 131 30.27 49.78 22.40
N LEU A 132 31.03 49.18 23.25
CA LEU A 132 31.50 49.78 24.50
C LEU A 132 32.64 50.76 24.38
N PRO A 133 33.58 50.62 23.49
CA PRO A 133 34.74 51.51 23.47
C PRO A 133 34.45 52.91 23.00
N ALA A 134 33.29 53.23 22.67
CA ALA A 134 32.91 54.57 22.21
C ALA A 134 33.02 55.68 23.30
N THR A 135 33.20 55.29 24.47
CA THR A 135 33.43 56.23 25.56
C THR A 135 34.87 56.67 25.58
#